data_c215ab6a6c1613422a8351049174421e
#
_entry.id   c215ab6a6c1613422a8351049174421e
#
_cell.length_a   1.000
_cell.length_b   1.000
_cell.length_c   1.000
_cell.angle_alpha   90.00
_cell.angle_beta   90.00
_cell.angle_gamma   90.00
#
_symmetry.space_group_name_H-M   'P 1'
#
loop_
_entity.id
_entity.type
_entity.pdbx_description
1 polymer ?
#
loop_
_entity_poly.entity_id
_entity_poly.type
_entity_poly.pdbx_seq_one_letter_code
_entity_poly.pdbx_strand_id
1 'polypeptide(L)'
;MAKDKKRVEAITSMEEDFAKWYTDICLKAELVDYSSVKGFTILRPYGYAIWENIQKLVDAELKRTNHVNVAMPVLIPENLLKKEGELVEGFAPEA
;
A
#
# COMPACT_ATOMS: atom_id res chain seq x y z
N MET A 1 15.64 12.09 27.65
CA MET A 1 16.22 10.95 28.36
C MET A 1 17.14 10.18 27.45
N ALA A 2 18.34 9.89 27.94
CA ALA A 2 19.34 9.18 27.14
C ALA A 2 18.88 7.78 26.71
N LYS A 3 18.16 7.09 27.57
CA LYS A 3 17.64 5.76 27.25
C LYS A 3 16.63 5.80 26.11
N ASP A 4 15.78 6.80 26.10
CA ASP A 4 14.77 6.93 25.06
C ASP A 4 15.41 7.26 23.71
N LYS A 5 16.45 8.09 23.72
CA LYS A 5 17.21 8.36 22.52
C LYS A 5 17.85 7.10 21.96
N LYS A 6 18.37 6.23 22.81
CA LYS A 6 18.96 4.97 22.36
C LYS A 6 17.93 4.05 21.72
N ARG A 7 16.71 4.02 22.27
CA ARG A 7 15.66 3.16 21.74
C ARG A 7 15.24 3.58 20.33
N VAL A 8 15.29 4.87 20.05
CA VAL A 8 14.87 5.40 18.75
C VAL A 8 16.06 5.82 17.90
N GLU A 9 17.24 5.38 18.26
CA GLU A 9 18.48 5.78 17.60
C GLU A 9 18.49 5.47 16.10
N ALA A 10 17.92 4.35 15.70
CA ALA A 10 17.90 3.94 14.30
C ALA A 10 16.67 4.42 13.55
N ILE A 11 15.73 5.05 14.23
CA ILE A 11 14.50 5.57 13.63
C ILE A 11 14.15 6.91 14.26
N THR A 12 13.35 7.69 13.53
CA THR A 12 12.84 8.97 14.05
C THR A 12 11.81 8.70 15.14
N SER A 13 11.79 9.52 16.17
CA SER A 13 10.79 9.41 17.22
C SER A 13 9.40 9.77 16.69
N MET A 14 8.40 9.01 17.12
CA MET A 14 7.01 9.27 16.76
C MET A 14 6.58 10.68 17.16
N GLU A 15 7.09 11.17 18.28
CA GLU A 15 6.74 12.49 18.80
C GLU A 15 7.36 13.63 18.00
N GLU A 16 8.52 13.38 17.41
CA GLU A 16 9.18 14.40 16.59
C GLU A 16 8.55 14.52 15.20
N ASP A 17 8.30 13.38 14.56
CA ASP A 17 7.75 13.35 13.21
C ASP A 17 7.05 12.01 13.00
N PHE A 18 5.75 12.02 13.16
CA PHE A 18 4.95 10.79 13.05
C PHE A 18 5.08 10.13 11.68
N ALA A 19 5.01 10.92 10.62
CA ALA A 19 5.08 10.38 9.26
C ALA A 19 6.42 9.71 8.99
N LYS A 20 7.50 10.35 9.41
CA LYS A 20 8.83 9.78 9.23
C LYS A 20 9.03 8.56 10.12
N TRP A 21 8.52 8.60 11.35
CA TRP A 21 8.55 7.45 12.24
C TRP A 21 7.86 6.24 11.60
N TYR A 22 6.70 6.44 11.02
CA TYR A 22 5.96 5.38 10.35
C TYR A 22 6.79 4.74 9.23
N THR A 23 7.37 5.57 8.38
CA THR A 23 8.21 5.10 7.28
C THR A 23 9.45 4.37 7.79
N ASP A 24 10.11 4.93 8.81
CA ASP A 24 11.30 4.32 9.39
C ASP A 24 11.00 2.94 9.97
N ILE A 25 9.87 2.79 10.65
CA ILE A 25 9.45 1.50 11.21
C ILE A 25 9.21 0.48 10.10
N CYS A 26 8.51 0.89 9.04
CA CYS A 26 8.24 -0.02 7.93
C CYS A 26 9.53 -0.53 7.28
N LEU A 27 10.52 0.34 7.14
CA LEU A 27 11.81 -0.03 6.58
C LEU A 27 12.63 -0.86 7.57
N LYS A 28 12.69 -0.46 8.83
CA LYS A 28 13.49 -1.13 9.85
C LYS A 28 12.97 -2.52 10.17
N ALA A 29 11.67 -2.71 10.15
CA ALA A 29 11.04 -4.00 10.40
C ALA A 29 11.06 -4.91 9.17
N GLU A 30 11.67 -4.46 8.08
CA GLU A 30 11.79 -5.23 6.84
C GLU A 30 10.43 -5.54 6.21
N LEU A 31 9.48 -4.62 6.37
CA LEU A 31 8.14 -4.79 5.77
C LEU A 31 8.11 -4.33 4.33
N VAL A 32 8.81 -3.23 4.04
CA VAL A 32 8.80 -2.63 2.70
C VAL A 32 10.21 -2.21 2.29
N ASP A 33 10.36 -1.95 1.01
CA ASP A 33 11.56 -1.32 0.47
C ASP A 33 11.16 -0.47 -0.72
N TYR A 34 12.02 0.43 -1.12
CA TYR A 34 11.77 1.29 -2.28
C TYR A 34 12.15 0.58 -3.56
N SER A 35 11.35 0.77 -4.60
CA SER A 35 11.69 0.28 -5.92
C SER A 35 12.44 1.38 -6.69
N SER A 36 12.93 1.03 -7.87
CA SER A 36 13.56 2.00 -8.75
C SER A 36 12.56 2.97 -9.36
N VAL A 37 11.26 2.66 -9.28
CA VAL A 37 10.21 3.53 -9.78
C VAL A 37 9.60 4.30 -8.62
N LYS A 38 9.65 5.61 -8.69
CA LYS A 38 9.13 6.47 -7.64
C LYS A 38 7.65 6.21 -7.41
N GLY A 39 7.28 6.10 -6.14
CA GLY A 39 5.90 5.84 -5.75
C GLY A 39 5.51 4.37 -5.72
N PHE A 40 6.39 3.49 -6.19
CA PHE A 40 6.16 2.06 -6.18
C PHE A 40 7.06 1.42 -5.15
N THR A 41 6.46 0.86 -4.11
CA THR A 41 7.21 0.19 -3.06
C THR A 41 7.15 -1.32 -3.23
N ILE A 42 8.15 -1.98 -2.70
CA ILE A 42 8.21 -3.44 -2.68
C ILE A 42 7.73 -3.89 -1.32
N LEU A 43 6.71 -4.75 -1.28
CA LEU A 43 6.31 -5.40 -0.04
C LEU A 43 7.22 -6.61 0.15
N ARG A 44 8.04 -6.54 1.20
CA ARG A 44 8.94 -7.63 1.53
C ARG A 44 8.14 -8.76 2.23
N PRO A 45 8.73 -9.95 2.42
CA PRO A 45 7.97 -11.09 2.96
C PRO A 45 7.18 -10.80 4.23
N TYR A 46 7.74 -10.09 5.19
CA TYR A 46 7.01 -9.78 6.42
C TYR A 46 5.82 -8.83 6.15
N GLY A 47 6.03 -7.82 5.30
CA GLY A 47 4.95 -6.90 4.93
C GLY A 47 3.87 -7.60 4.12
N TYR A 48 4.28 -8.47 3.22
CA TYR A 48 3.32 -9.21 2.40
C TYR A 48 2.50 -10.19 3.23
N ALA A 49 3.10 -10.77 4.28
CA ALA A 49 2.38 -11.65 5.19
C ALA A 49 1.22 -10.93 5.88
N ILE A 50 1.45 -9.66 6.26
CA ILE A 50 0.38 -8.83 6.83
C ILE A 50 -0.72 -8.63 5.80
N TRP A 51 -0.34 -8.32 4.57
CA TRP A 51 -1.28 -8.12 3.47
C TRP A 51 -2.10 -9.38 3.19
N GLU A 52 -1.44 -10.53 3.16
CA GLU A 52 -2.13 -11.82 2.96
C GLU A 52 -3.16 -12.09 4.06
N ASN A 53 -2.83 -11.76 5.30
CA ASN A 53 -3.78 -11.93 6.40
C ASN A 53 -4.98 -11.00 6.26
N ILE A 54 -4.76 -9.77 5.83
CA ILE A 54 -5.84 -8.82 5.56
C ILE A 54 -6.75 -9.35 4.45
N GLN A 55 -6.16 -9.82 3.35
CA GLN A 55 -6.90 -10.40 2.24
C GLN A 55 -7.75 -11.58 2.70
N LYS A 56 -7.16 -12.45 3.51
CA LYS A 56 -7.84 -13.64 4.00
C LYS A 56 -9.07 -13.31 4.84
N LEU A 57 -8.93 -12.35 5.75
CA LEU A 57 -10.02 -11.93 6.62
C LEU A 57 -11.14 -11.25 5.84
N VAL A 58 -10.79 -10.33 4.95
CA VAL A 58 -11.78 -9.60 4.16
C VAL A 58 -12.47 -10.54 3.18
N ASP A 59 -11.71 -11.43 2.52
CA ASP A 59 -12.27 -12.38 1.57
C ASP A 59 -13.27 -13.32 2.23
N ALA A 60 -12.94 -13.81 3.44
CA ALA A 60 -13.84 -14.68 4.18
C ALA A 60 -15.16 -13.97 4.47
N GLU A 61 -15.09 -12.69 4.86
CA GLU A 61 -16.29 -11.92 5.16
C GLU A 61 -17.14 -11.65 3.90
N LEU A 62 -16.48 -11.36 2.79
CA LEU A 62 -17.18 -11.15 1.52
C LEU A 62 -17.87 -12.43 1.06
N LYS A 63 -17.20 -13.58 1.19
CA LYS A 63 -17.77 -14.87 0.81
C LYS A 63 -18.94 -15.27 1.73
N ARG A 64 -18.84 -14.91 3.00
CA ARG A 64 -19.92 -15.17 3.94
C ARG A 64 -21.23 -14.48 3.51
N THR A 65 -21.11 -13.36 2.81
CA THR A 65 -22.27 -12.60 2.33
C THR A 65 -22.56 -12.86 0.85
N ASN A 66 -22.11 -14.01 0.33
CA ASN A 66 -22.39 -14.50 -1.02
C ASN A 66 -21.75 -13.72 -2.16
N HIS A 67 -20.64 -13.06 -1.89
CA HIS A 67 -19.83 -12.47 -2.95
C HIS A 67 -18.90 -13.54 -3.54
N VAL A 68 -18.59 -13.41 -4.81
CA VAL A 68 -17.65 -14.30 -5.48
C VAL A 68 -16.53 -13.47 -6.10
N ASN A 69 -15.36 -14.08 -6.18
CA ASN A 69 -14.20 -13.42 -6.74
C ASN A 69 -14.20 -13.51 -8.26
N VAL A 70 -13.70 -12.47 -8.89
CA VAL A 70 -13.52 -12.45 -10.34
C VAL A 70 -12.18 -11.78 -10.64
N ALA A 71 -11.55 -12.22 -11.70
CA ALA A 71 -10.30 -11.62 -12.16
C ALA A 71 -10.56 -10.91 -13.49
N MET A 72 -10.32 -9.63 -13.50
CA MET A 72 -10.48 -8.82 -14.71
C MET A 72 -9.13 -8.57 -15.37
N PRO A 73 -9.08 -8.35 -16.69
CA PRO A 73 -7.83 -8.03 -17.36
C PRO A 73 -7.22 -6.76 -16.81
N VAL A 74 -5.89 -6.74 -16.70
CA VAL A 74 -5.16 -5.56 -16.28
C VAL A 74 -5.16 -4.50 -17.39
N LEU A 75 -5.09 -4.97 -18.64
CA LEU A 75 -5.07 -4.08 -19.79
C LEU A 75 -6.48 -3.79 -20.28
N ILE A 76 -6.76 -2.52 -20.50
CA ILE A 76 -8.05 -2.09 -21.04
C ILE A 76 -7.79 -1.20 -22.27
N PRO A 77 -8.71 -1.21 -23.25
CA PRO A 77 -8.53 -0.36 -24.43
C PRO A 77 -8.54 1.12 -24.08
N GLU A 78 -7.69 1.86 -24.74
CA GLU A 78 -7.57 3.30 -24.51
C GLU A 78 -8.89 4.04 -24.78
N ASN A 79 -9.65 3.59 -25.75
CA ASN A 79 -10.91 4.23 -26.09
C ASN A 79 -11.95 4.16 -24.96
N LEU A 80 -11.90 3.09 -24.14
CA LEU A 80 -12.78 2.99 -22.98
C LEU A 80 -12.38 3.98 -21.91
N LEU A 81 -11.07 4.18 -21.71
CA LEU A 81 -10.57 5.17 -20.77
C LEU A 81 -10.98 6.58 -21.19
N LYS A 82 -10.93 6.86 -22.47
CA LYS A 82 -11.34 8.18 -22.99
C LYS A 82 -12.84 8.43 -22.79
N LYS A 83 -13.66 7.41 -22.97
CA LYS A 83 -15.09 7.53 -22.70
C LYS A 83 -15.37 7.84 -21.24
N GLU A 84 -14.67 7.18 -20.35
CA GLU A 84 -14.77 7.46 -18.92
C GLU A 84 -14.38 8.89 -18.59
N GLY A 85 -13.32 9.37 -19.23
CA GLY A 85 -12.84 10.74 -19.05
C GLY A 85 -13.87 11.78 -19.47
N GLU A 86 -14.69 11.46 -20.46
CA GLU A 86 -15.76 12.37 -20.91
C GLU A 86 -16.90 12.44 -19.88
N LEU A 87 -17.15 11.34 -19.18
CA LEU A 87 -18.23 11.25 -18.22
C LEU A 87 -17.84 11.75 -16.83
N VAL A 88 -16.56 11.68 -16.50
CA VAL A 88 -16.07 12.06 -15.19
C VAL A 88 -15.25 13.34 -15.32
N GLU A 89 -15.84 14.45 -14.88
CA GLU A 89 -15.19 15.75 -14.92
C GLU A 89 -13.90 15.74 -14.10
N GLY A 90 -12.82 16.21 -14.68
CA GLY A 90 -11.53 16.23 -14.03
C GLY A 90 -10.72 14.94 -14.13
N PHE A 91 -11.29 13.90 -14.70
CA PHE A 91 -10.57 12.65 -14.92
C PHE A 91 -9.63 12.77 -16.11
N ALA A 92 -8.37 12.43 -15.90
CA ALA A 92 -7.37 12.44 -16.97
C ALA A 92 -6.72 11.06 -17.01
N PRO A 93 -6.94 10.27 -18.10
CA PRO A 93 -6.27 8.99 -18.24
C PRO A 93 -4.78 9.18 -18.51
N GLU A 94 -3.96 8.54 -17.70
CA GLU A 94 -2.51 8.56 -17.84
C GLU A 94 -2.02 7.13 -18.07
N ALA A 95 -1.24 6.97 -19.12
CA ALA A 95 -0.67 5.67 -19.44
C ALA A 95 0.84 5.73 -19.47
#